data_e1b726ec43bab5ff10ffd712a25cc346
#
_entry.id   e1b726ec43bab5ff10ffd712a25cc346
#
_cell.length_a   1.000
_cell.length_b   1.000
_cell.length_c   1.000
_cell.angle_alpha   90.00
_cell.angle_beta   90.00
_cell.angle_gamma   90.00
#
_symmetry.space_group_name_H-M   'P 1'
#
loop_
_entity.id
_entity.type
_entity.pdbx_description
1 polymer ?
#
loop_
_entity_poly.entity_id
_entity_poly.type
_entity_poly.pdbx_seq_one_letter_code
_entity_poly.pdbx_strand_id
1 'polypeptide(L)'
;DADEFASIIVGGTSSGDITYNRYVNTVGTDEWDLIGSPVDGLSINSFVTTNTTGTATLAQNGSAYAVGVYDNANDTWTNYTTSTVGAAGNFNIGKGYQMATTSGATMTFTGTIATSNQTQSIINNVNSSGNRWNLVANPYPSYLNANTNTHPTNNFLSINSGVIDSNYSALYGYNADGSGYTIYNNTSGATYIAPGQGFFIAAASSTAADLSFTEDMKTTTGDDDFIAGRLSNTNSEFYLKLYEDENFIADTKFYFDVDLIPGLDVGYDAGALNQSTAIASRLVEEDQGIAMGINAMGSNSFEGTTIPLVVNKDDGVTFRISMEAATIPEETEVYLEDTQEATFTDLRAGDFTLTPQSELSGMGRFYLRIGNTNLGSEEVEESYISIYKSKAEKYITIEGLANVNKANIKLYNLLSQELLSRDLETNISSQKIPTDGITTGVYVVKLLVNGNTITKKVIIN
;
A
#
# COMPACT_ATOMS: atom_id res chain seq x y z
N ASP A 1 17.04 -1.95 -22.92
CA ASP A 1 16.01 -2.98 -23.14
C ASP A 1 14.91 -2.88 -22.08
N ALA A 2 14.16 -3.93 -21.84
CA ALA A 2 13.06 -3.89 -20.89
C ALA A 2 13.53 -3.83 -19.42
N ASP A 3 14.71 -4.34 -19.15
CA ASP A 3 15.20 -4.66 -17.80
C ASP A 3 16.41 -3.80 -17.39
N GLU A 4 16.93 -2.94 -18.29
CA GLU A 4 18.09 -2.09 -18.03
C GLU A 4 17.86 -0.68 -18.56
N PHE A 5 18.06 0.33 -17.74
CA PHE A 5 17.86 1.72 -18.09
C PHE A 5 19.18 2.50 -18.04
N ALA A 6 19.46 3.25 -19.11
CA ALA A 6 20.59 4.17 -19.13
C ALA A 6 20.42 5.24 -18.06
N SER A 7 21.50 5.56 -17.34
CA SER A 7 21.48 6.56 -16.26
C SER A 7 22.54 7.62 -16.52
N ILE A 8 22.13 8.90 -16.45
CA ILE A 8 23.01 10.05 -16.58
C ILE A 8 22.77 11.06 -15.45
N ILE A 9 23.85 11.48 -14.79
CA ILE A 9 23.85 12.54 -13.78
C ILE A 9 24.66 13.70 -14.32
N VAL A 10 24.06 14.88 -14.38
CA VAL A 10 24.73 16.12 -14.76
C VAL A 10 25.07 16.92 -13.52
N GLY A 11 26.36 17.14 -13.26
CA GLY A 11 26.81 18.02 -12.20
C GLY A 11 26.96 19.46 -12.73
N GLY A 12 25.99 20.31 -12.42
CA GLY A 12 25.94 21.71 -12.87
C GLY A 12 24.81 21.98 -13.86
N THR A 13 25.06 22.78 -14.90
CA THR A 13 24.03 23.20 -15.88
C THR A 13 24.09 22.35 -17.15
N SER A 14 22.93 22.05 -17.73
CA SER A 14 22.79 21.45 -19.05
C SER A 14 22.14 22.44 -20.03
N SER A 15 22.46 22.35 -21.30
CA SER A 15 21.83 23.13 -22.37
C SER A 15 21.57 22.27 -23.59
N GLY A 16 20.42 22.49 -24.25
CA GLY A 16 19.96 21.70 -25.38
C GLY A 16 19.19 20.45 -24.95
N ASP A 17 18.57 19.80 -25.92
CA ASP A 17 17.75 18.62 -25.70
C ASP A 17 18.61 17.35 -25.71
N ILE A 18 18.16 16.38 -24.93
CA ILE A 18 18.58 14.99 -25.05
C ILE A 18 17.40 14.14 -25.53
N THR A 19 17.71 12.97 -26.07
CA THR A 19 16.70 11.94 -26.35
C THR A 19 16.93 10.78 -25.39
N TYR A 20 15.91 10.53 -24.55
CA TYR A 20 15.88 9.38 -23.65
C TYR A 20 14.93 8.31 -24.22
N ASN A 21 15.43 7.12 -24.39
CA ASN A 21 14.66 5.98 -24.91
C ASN A 21 14.31 5.05 -23.76
N ARG A 22 12.99 4.81 -23.56
CA ARG A 22 12.48 3.94 -22.51
C ARG A 22 11.56 2.87 -23.09
N TYR A 23 11.75 1.62 -22.70
CA TYR A 23 10.84 0.54 -23.06
C TYR A 23 9.50 0.74 -22.36
N VAL A 24 8.41 0.41 -23.08
CA VAL A 24 7.02 0.46 -22.62
C VAL A 24 6.33 -0.81 -23.06
N ASN A 25 5.67 -1.50 -22.13
CA ASN A 25 5.01 -2.78 -22.37
C ASN A 25 3.90 -2.70 -23.41
N THR A 26 3.46 -3.88 -23.86
CA THR A 26 2.33 -4.02 -24.80
C THR A 26 1.02 -3.64 -24.12
N VAL A 27 0.04 -3.20 -24.90
CA VAL A 27 -1.33 -3.03 -24.44
C VAL A 27 -1.99 -4.38 -24.24
N GLY A 28 -2.44 -4.67 -23.02
CA GLY A 28 -3.22 -5.85 -22.66
C GLY A 28 -4.19 -5.48 -21.55
N THR A 29 -4.91 -6.45 -21.05
CA THR A 29 -5.68 -6.26 -19.82
C THR A 29 -4.68 -6.24 -18.68
N ASP A 30 -4.63 -5.10 -17.96
CA ASP A 30 -3.74 -4.88 -16.81
C ASP A 30 -2.22 -4.92 -17.10
N GLU A 31 -1.80 -4.73 -18.38
CA GLU A 31 -0.39 -4.73 -18.79
C GLU A 31 0.16 -3.33 -19.09
N TRP A 32 -0.44 -2.27 -18.52
CA TRP A 32 -0.01 -0.89 -18.72
C TRP A 32 1.14 -0.52 -17.81
N ASP A 33 2.10 0.25 -18.35
CA ASP A 33 3.16 0.84 -17.52
C ASP A 33 2.74 2.18 -16.91
N LEU A 34 3.27 2.45 -15.72
CA LEU A 34 3.20 3.77 -15.08
C LEU A 34 4.53 4.49 -15.34
N ILE A 35 4.50 5.56 -16.13
CA ILE A 35 5.69 6.25 -16.62
C ILE A 35 5.47 7.76 -16.58
N GLY A 36 6.49 8.53 -16.14
CA GLY A 36 6.60 9.98 -16.35
C GLY A 36 7.70 10.32 -17.34
N SER A 37 7.77 11.57 -17.74
CA SER A 37 8.87 12.03 -18.60
C SER A 37 10.17 12.18 -17.81
N PRO A 38 11.27 11.51 -18.19
CA PRO A 38 12.59 11.71 -17.59
C PRO A 38 13.32 12.97 -18.14
N VAL A 39 12.64 13.75 -18.98
CA VAL A 39 13.11 15.01 -19.55
C VAL A 39 12.06 16.10 -19.38
N ASP A 40 12.51 17.33 -19.27
CA ASP A 40 11.63 18.50 -19.14
C ASP A 40 11.33 19.14 -20.50
N GLY A 41 10.18 19.83 -20.60
CA GLY A 41 9.77 20.60 -21.76
C GLY A 41 9.13 19.79 -22.90
N LEU A 42 9.05 18.46 -22.80
CA LEU A 42 8.41 17.60 -23.81
C LEU A 42 6.89 17.78 -23.84
N SER A 43 6.32 18.21 -24.97
CA SER A 43 4.88 18.27 -25.11
C SER A 43 4.29 16.85 -25.34
N ILE A 44 3.11 16.60 -24.76
CA ILE A 44 2.39 15.33 -24.92
C ILE A 44 2.04 15.10 -26.39
N ASN A 45 1.68 16.19 -27.11
CA ASN A 45 1.41 16.10 -28.54
C ASN A 45 2.64 15.69 -29.36
N SER A 46 3.82 16.26 -29.06
CA SER A 46 5.07 15.88 -29.73
C SER A 46 5.44 14.43 -29.41
N PHE A 47 5.30 14.00 -28.16
CA PHE A 47 5.53 12.62 -27.76
C PHE A 47 4.64 11.65 -28.54
N VAL A 48 3.34 11.91 -28.58
CA VAL A 48 2.38 11.07 -29.34
C VAL A 48 2.72 11.05 -30.82
N THR A 49 3.00 12.21 -31.43
CA THR A 49 3.34 12.31 -32.85
C THR A 49 4.61 11.51 -33.20
N THR A 50 5.64 11.58 -32.35
CA THR A 50 6.89 10.85 -32.55
C THR A 50 6.69 9.34 -32.39
N ASN A 51 5.92 8.93 -31.41
CA ASN A 51 5.81 7.54 -30.99
C ASN A 51 4.62 6.78 -31.62
N THR A 52 3.85 7.38 -32.52
CA THR A 52 2.77 6.71 -33.30
C THR A 52 3.19 6.32 -34.70
N THR A 53 4.48 6.46 -35.04
CA THR A 53 5.02 6.11 -36.39
C THR A 53 5.99 4.95 -36.28
N GLY A 54 5.89 3.97 -37.15
CA GLY A 54 6.77 2.79 -37.17
C GLY A 54 6.03 1.47 -36.98
N THR A 55 6.75 0.39 -36.70
CA THR A 55 6.21 -0.96 -36.54
C THR A 55 5.83 -1.31 -35.12
N ALA A 56 6.43 -0.66 -34.11
CA ALA A 56 6.10 -0.79 -32.70
C ALA A 56 5.86 0.62 -32.17
N THR A 57 4.63 0.92 -31.81
CA THR A 57 4.17 2.29 -31.59
C THR A 57 3.35 2.38 -30.32
N LEU A 58 3.18 3.60 -29.83
CA LEU A 58 2.18 3.92 -28.82
C LEU A 58 0.82 3.36 -29.26
N ALA A 59 0.18 2.55 -28.42
CA ALA A 59 -1.08 1.93 -28.80
C ALA A 59 -2.20 2.98 -28.91
N GLN A 60 -3.19 2.68 -29.77
CA GLN A 60 -4.33 3.54 -30.01
C GLN A 60 -5.58 2.70 -30.23
N ASN A 61 -6.70 3.10 -29.61
CA ASN A 61 -8.01 2.51 -29.85
C ASN A 61 -9.00 3.61 -30.28
N GLY A 62 -9.40 3.58 -31.53
CA GLY A 62 -10.22 4.63 -32.13
C GLY A 62 -9.52 5.99 -32.04
N SER A 63 -10.11 6.94 -31.32
CA SER A 63 -9.52 8.26 -31.10
C SER A 63 -8.60 8.34 -29.86
N ALA A 64 -8.61 7.33 -28.98
CA ALA A 64 -7.88 7.36 -27.71
C ALA A 64 -6.47 6.77 -27.88
N TYR A 65 -5.46 7.52 -27.45
CA TYR A 65 -4.08 7.06 -27.35
C TYR A 65 -3.87 6.32 -26.02
N ALA A 66 -2.99 5.34 -26.02
CA ALA A 66 -2.57 4.67 -24.79
C ALA A 66 -1.54 5.51 -24.02
N VAL A 67 -1.90 6.74 -23.71
CA VAL A 67 -1.25 7.65 -22.78
C VAL A 67 -2.32 8.45 -22.07
N GLY A 68 -2.30 8.45 -20.73
CA GLY A 68 -3.36 9.08 -19.94
C GLY A 68 -2.93 9.47 -18.53
N VAL A 69 -3.76 10.26 -17.91
CA VAL A 69 -3.57 10.79 -16.55
C VAL A 69 -4.50 10.11 -15.56
N TYR A 70 -4.01 9.97 -14.36
CA TYR A 70 -4.81 9.60 -13.20
C TYR A 70 -5.31 10.87 -12.49
N ASP A 71 -6.61 10.92 -12.23
CA ASP A 71 -7.27 11.97 -11.44
C ASP A 71 -7.68 11.41 -10.07
N ASN A 72 -6.94 11.77 -9.03
CA ASN A 72 -7.20 11.31 -7.67
C ASN A 72 -8.42 11.95 -7.02
N ALA A 73 -8.93 13.06 -7.57
CA ALA A 73 -10.14 13.71 -7.04
C ALA A 73 -11.42 12.94 -7.40
N ASN A 74 -11.39 12.18 -8.49
CA ASN A 74 -12.51 11.39 -8.98
C ASN A 74 -12.21 9.89 -9.06
N ASP A 75 -10.99 9.47 -8.70
CA ASP A 75 -10.50 8.09 -8.82
C ASP A 75 -10.68 7.50 -10.23
N THR A 76 -10.25 8.26 -11.24
CA THR A 76 -10.48 7.91 -12.65
C THR A 76 -9.24 8.09 -13.51
N TRP A 77 -9.16 7.28 -14.58
CA TRP A 77 -8.19 7.41 -15.64
C TRP A 77 -8.78 8.10 -16.85
N THR A 78 -8.02 9.02 -17.47
CA THR A 78 -8.42 9.71 -18.68
C THR A 78 -7.29 9.68 -19.71
N ASN A 79 -7.52 8.98 -20.83
CA ASN A 79 -6.58 8.95 -21.93
C ASN A 79 -6.74 10.17 -22.84
N TYR A 80 -5.61 10.65 -23.37
CA TYR A 80 -5.63 11.67 -24.40
C TYR A 80 -6.20 11.10 -25.72
N THR A 81 -6.89 11.96 -26.46
CA THR A 81 -7.51 11.59 -27.74
C THR A 81 -6.96 12.45 -28.87
N THR A 82 -7.24 12.08 -30.10
CA THR A 82 -6.91 12.88 -31.29
C THR A 82 -7.46 14.32 -31.23
N SER A 83 -8.55 14.54 -30.48
CA SER A 83 -9.15 15.87 -30.28
C SER A 83 -8.58 16.64 -29.10
N THR A 84 -8.03 15.98 -28.09
CA THR A 84 -7.55 16.62 -26.84
C THR A 84 -6.03 16.74 -26.77
N VAL A 85 -5.27 15.89 -27.46
CA VAL A 85 -3.80 15.84 -27.37
C VAL A 85 -3.12 17.15 -27.79
N GLY A 86 -3.67 17.85 -28.78
CA GLY A 86 -3.14 19.15 -29.23
C GLY A 86 -3.18 20.26 -28.18
N ALA A 87 -4.06 20.17 -27.19
CA ALA A 87 -4.20 21.11 -26.09
C ALA A 87 -3.68 20.57 -24.76
N ALA A 88 -3.06 19.37 -24.74
CA ALA A 88 -2.63 18.69 -23.51
C ALA A 88 -1.44 19.39 -22.79
N GLY A 89 -0.70 20.25 -23.48
CA GLY A 89 0.51 20.89 -22.94
C GLY A 89 1.71 19.93 -22.84
N ASN A 90 2.62 20.23 -21.94
CA ASN A 90 3.79 19.38 -21.68
C ASN A 90 3.49 18.31 -20.64
N PHE A 91 4.28 17.25 -20.61
CA PHE A 91 4.34 16.39 -19.44
C PHE A 91 4.71 17.23 -18.22
N ASN A 92 3.94 17.08 -17.14
CA ASN A 92 4.31 17.71 -15.88
C ASN A 92 5.45 16.91 -15.24
N ILE A 93 6.55 17.57 -14.96
CA ILE A 93 7.72 16.94 -14.39
C ILE A 93 7.40 16.36 -13.00
N GLY A 94 7.83 15.13 -12.73
CA GLY A 94 7.51 14.42 -11.49
C GLY A 94 6.10 13.79 -11.44
N LYS A 95 5.23 14.03 -12.43
CA LYS A 95 3.91 13.38 -12.54
C LYS A 95 4.01 12.10 -13.34
N GLY A 96 3.31 11.05 -12.87
CA GLY A 96 3.17 9.79 -13.60
C GLY A 96 1.96 9.80 -14.53
N TYR A 97 2.04 8.96 -15.54
CA TYR A 97 1.02 8.70 -16.57
C TYR A 97 0.95 7.20 -16.82
N GLN A 98 -0.20 6.69 -17.24
CA GLN A 98 -0.28 5.35 -17.79
C GLN A 98 0.11 5.36 -19.28
N MET A 99 0.87 4.35 -19.71
CA MET A 99 1.27 4.18 -21.11
C MET A 99 1.25 2.72 -21.51
N ALA A 100 1.00 2.47 -22.83
CA ALA A 100 1.14 1.15 -23.42
C ALA A 100 1.46 1.24 -24.91
N THR A 101 2.12 0.22 -25.46
CA THR A 101 2.47 0.11 -26.87
C THR A 101 1.72 -1.03 -27.54
N THR A 102 1.79 -1.10 -28.87
CA THR A 102 1.09 -2.16 -29.63
C THR A 102 1.69 -3.55 -29.46
N SER A 103 2.97 -3.66 -29.10
CA SER A 103 3.69 -4.96 -29.08
C SER A 103 4.93 -4.98 -28.19
N GLY A 104 5.02 -4.10 -27.17
CA GLY A 104 6.26 -3.86 -26.44
C GLY A 104 7.27 -3.09 -27.29
N ALA A 105 7.60 -1.86 -26.92
CA ALA A 105 8.47 -1.02 -27.73
C ALA A 105 9.15 0.08 -26.92
N THR A 106 10.29 0.52 -27.42
CA THR A 106 10.99 1.67 -26.87
C THR A 106 10.35 2.97 -27.34
N MET A 107 9.87 3.75 -26.38
CA MET A 107 9.33 5.09 -26.61
C MET A 107 10.43 6.15 -26.45
N THR A 108 10.33 7.21 -27.23
CA THR A 108 11.31 8.30 -27.32
C THR A 108 10.80 9.52 -26.57
N PHE A 109 11.60 10.01 -25.62
CA PHE A 109 11.37 11.23 -24.86
C PHE A 109 12.48 12.24 -25.20
N THR A 110 12.13 13.37 -25.83
CA THR A 110 13.11 14.40 -26.22
C THR A 110 12.80 15.71 -25.51
N GLY A 111 13.78 16.23 -24.78
CA GLY A 111 13.67 17.47 -23.99
C GLY A 111 14.94 17.76 -23.23
N THR A 112 14.89 18.73 -22.32
CA THR A 112 16.05 19.14 -21.53
C THR A 112 16.23 18.28 -20.28
N ILE A 113 17.46 18.20 -19.74
CA ILE A 113 17.73 17.54 -18.45
C ILE A 113 17.43 18.49 -17.31
N ALA A 114 16.61 18.06 -16.35
CA ALA A 114 16.42 18.79 -15.10
C ALA A 114 17.71 18.70 -14.24
N THR A 115 18.32 19.84 -13.96
CA THR A 115 19.56 19.99 -13.19
C THR A 115 19.36 20.68 -11.84
N SER A 116 18.16 20.65 -11.32
CA SER A 116 17.76 21.18 -10.00
C SER A 116 16.73 20.26 -9.36
N ASN A 117 16.49 20.46 -8.06
CA ASN A 117 15.41 19.78 -7.36
C ASN A 117 14.07 20.01 -8.07
N GLN A 118 13.27 18.97 -8.21
CA GLN A 118 11.94 19.02 -8.79
C GLN A 118 10.90 18.74 -7.71
N THR A 119 9.69 19.27 -7.90
CA THR A 119 8.56 19.03 -6.99
C THR A 119 7.31 18.64 -7.77
N GLN A 120 6.49 17.78 -7.17
CA GLN A 120 5.16 17.43 -7.66
C GLN A 120 4.14 17.65 -6.55
N SER A 121 3.12 18.45 -6.83
CA SER A 121 2.04 18.68 -5.87
C SER A 121 1.19 17.42 -5.71
N ILE A 122 0.95 17.01 -4.47
CA ILE A 122 0.14 15.85 -4.09
C ILE A 122 -0.93 16.25 -3.08
N ILE A 123 -2.04 15.53 -3.06
CA ILE A 123 -3.18 15.84 -2.19
C ILE A 123 -3.96 14.58 -1.82
N ASN A 124 -4.50 14.54 -0.60
CA ASN A 124 -5.41 13.51 -0.12
C ASN A 124 -6.87 14.00 -0.30
N ASN A 125 -7.62 13.39 -1.19
CA ASN A 125 -9.00 13.71 -1.51
C ASN A 125 -10.04 12.77 -0.86
N VAL A 126 -9.67 11.98 0.15
CA VAL A 126 -10.56 11.01 0.82
C VAL A 126 -11.82 11.66 1.41
N ASN A 127 -11.78 12.92 1.79
CA ASN A 127 -12.94 13.66 2.32
C ASN A 127 -13.87 14.21 1.22
N SER A 128 -13.57 13.94 -0.03
CA SER A 128 -14.37 14.26 -1.22
C SER A 128 -14.76 12.96 -1.94
N SER A 129 -15.02 13.00 -3.23
CA SER A 129 -15.27 11.80 -4.03
C SER A 129 -14.02 11.06 -4.49
N GLY A 130 -12.84 11.52 -4.10
CA GLY A 130 -11.56 10.97 -4.51
C GLY A 130 -10.88 10.14 -3.41
N ASN A 131 -9.59 9.93 -3.57
CA ASN A 131 -8.77 9.14 -2.66
C ASN A 131 -7.45 9.83 -2.28
N ARG A 132 -6.56 9.12 -1.55
CA ARG A 132 -5.26 9.61 -1.11
C ARG A 132 -4.14 9.38 -2.13
N TRP A 133 -4.37 8.55 -3.15
CA TRP A 133 -3.36 8.08 -4.07
C TRP A 133 -3.01 9.14 -5.12
N ASN A 134 -1.72 9.39 -5.31
CA ASN A 134 -1.18 10.28 -6.31
C ASN A 134 -0.16 9.52 -7.15
N LEU A 135 -0.32 9.58 -8.46
CA LEU A 135 0.61 8.97 -9.40
C LEU A 135 1.75 9.94 -9.67
N VAL A 136 2.94 9.59 -9.23
CA VAL A 136 4.18 10.36 -9.39
C VAL A 136 5.21 9.57 -10.17
N ALA A 137 6.26 10.21 -10.69
CA ALA A 137 7.30 9.54 -11.45
C ALA A 137 8.66 10.20 -11.25
N ASN A 138 9.72 9.43 -11.40
CA ASN A 138 11.10 9.93 -11.40
C ASN A 138 11.31 10.93 -12.56
N PRO A 139 11.60 12.21 -12.28
CA PRO A 139 11.73 13.26 -13.30
C PRO A 139 13.10 13.32 -13.98
N TYR A 140 14.04 12.47 -13.57
CA TYR A 140 15.41 12.52 -14.03
C TYR A 140 15.77 11.34 -14.94
N PRO A 141 16.71 11.54 -15.89
CA PRO A 141 17.29 10.44 -16.68
C PRO A 141 18.40 9.71 -15.87
N SER A 142 18.18 9.53 -14.57
CA SER A 142 19.02 8.79 -13.65
C SER A 142 18.15 7.98 -12.69
N TYR A 143 18.70 6.94 -12.09
CA TYR A 143 18.04 6.28 -10.95
C TYR A 143 17.99 7.23 -9.75
N LEU A 144 17.04 6.97 -8.84
CA LEU A 144 16.94 7.61 -7.54
C LEU A 144 16.97 6.56 -6.41
N ASN A 145 17.62 6.91 -5.32
CA ASN A 145 17.57 6.14 -4.07
C ASN A 145 16.14 6.18 -3.51
N ALA A 146 15.49 5.03 -3.34
CA ALA A 146 14.10 4.96 -2.89
C ALA A 146 13.96 4.90 -1.37
N ASN A 147 14.81 4.13 -0.68
CA ASN A 147 14.66 3.80 0.74
C ASN A 147 15.99 3.90 1.50
N THR A 148 15.95 3.65 2.82
CA THR A 148 17.14 3.72 3.69
C THR A 148 18.20 2.68 3.35
N ASN A 149 17.85 1.58 2.69
CA ASN A 149 18.79 0.54 2.27
C ASN A 149 19.66 0.97 1.07
N THR A 150 19.23 1.99 0.31
CA THR A 150 20.03 2.59 -0.78
C THR A 150 20.84 3.78 -0.29
N HIS A 151 20.27 4.65 0.54
CA HIS A 151 20.96 5.77 1.16
C HIS A 151 20.25 6.16 2.47
N PRO A 152 20.95 6.33 3.61
CA PRO A 152 20.32 6.49 4.92
C PRO A 152 19.45 7.76 5.07
N THR A 153 19.73 8.81 4.33
CA THR A 153 19.03 10.11 4.44
C THR A 153 18.56 10.68 3.09
N ASN A 154 19.38 10.56 2.04
CA ASN A 154 19.08 11.11 0.71
C ASN A 154 18.36 10.06 -0.14
N ASN A 155 17.21 9.63 0.33
CA ASN A 155 16.32 8.70 -0.36
C ASN A 155 14.89 9.27 -0.40
N PHE A 156 14.09 8.77 -1.32
CA PHE A 156 12.75 9.29 -1.59
C PHE A 156 11.82 9.25 -0.37
N LEU A 157 11.77 8.12 0.34
CA LEU A 157 10.88 7.95 1.49
C LEU A 157 11.27 8.86 2.66
N SER A 158 12.56 8.96 2.98
CA SER A 158 13.04 9.79 4.09
C SER A 158 12.79 11.28 3.86
N ILE A 159 13.10 11.77 2.65
CA ILE A 159 12.93 13.21 2.30
C ILE A 159 11.45 13.60 2.28
N ASN A 160 10.56 12.69 1.87
CA ASN A 160 9.14 12.96 1.72
C ASN A 160 8.28 12.48 2.90
N SER A 161 8.87 12.03 4.00
CA SER A 161 8.16 11.47 5.17
C SER A 161 7.13 12.43 5.79
N GLY A 162 7.32 13.76 5.64
CA GLY A 162 6.36 14.76 6.15
C GLY A 162 5.13 14.99 5.27
N VAL A 163 5.12 14.52 4.02
CA VAL A 163 4.02 14.72 3.06
C VAL A 163 3.35 13.41 2.63
N ILE A 164 4.01 12.27 2.81
CA ILE A 164 3.44 10.93 2.63
C ILE A 164 2.67 10.53 3.90
N ASP A 165 1.51 9.90 3.75
CA ASP A 165 0.72 9.38 4.86
C ASP A 165 1.51 8.29 5.61
N SER A 166 1.69 8.47 6.93
CA SER A 166 2.52 7.59 7.76
C SER A 166 2.05 6.13 7.77
N ASN A 167 0.74 5.89 7.62
CA ASN A 167 0.19 4.54 7.53
C ASN A 167 0.43 3.86 6.17
N TYR A 168 0.89 4.61 5.18
CA TYR A 168 1.14 4.16 3.80
C TYR A 168 2.52 4.63 3.32
N SER A 169 3.49 4.68 4.22
CA SER A 169 4.84 5.18 3.92
C SER A 169 5.65 4.21 3.07
N ALA A 170 5.30 4.14 1.78
CA ALA A 170 5.85 3.24 0.78
C ALA A 170 5.67 3.80 -0.64
N LEU A 171 6.37 3.20 -1.60
CA LEU A 171 6.09 3.30 -3.03
C LEU A 171 5.23 2.11 -3.44
N TYR A 172 4.16 2.34 -4.20
CA TYR A 172 3.27 1.31 -4.71
C TYR A 172 3.48 1.20 -6.22
N GLY A 173 4.32 0.25 -6.61
CA GLY A 173 4.66 -0.05 -7.99
C GLY A 173 3.61 -0.95 -8.63
N TYR A 174 3.13 -0.60 -9.83
CA TYR A 174 2.22 -1.43 -10.58
C TYR A 174 2.99 -2.52 -11.31
N ASN A 175 2.52 -3.75 -11.20
CA ASN A 175 3.10 -4.90 -11.88
C ASN A 175 2.43 -5.04 -13.26
N ALA A 176 3.20 -4.81 -14.32
CA ALA A 176 2.69 -4.84 -15.69
C ALA A 176 2.33 -6.26 -16.19
N ASP A 177 2.41 -7.28 -15.34
CA ASP A 177 1.92 -8.64 -15.59
C ASP A 177 0.47 -8.87 -15.11
N GLY A 178 -0.19 -7.81 -14.62
CA GLY A 178 -1.55 -7.88 -14.11
C GLY A 178 -1.68 -8.45 -12.69
N SER A 179 -0.57 -8.77 -12.01
CA SER A 179 -0.58 -9.27 -10.62
C SER A 179 -0.90 -8.20 -9.57
N GLY A 180 -1.14 -6.95 -10.00
CA GLY A 180 -1.52 -5.85 -9.12
C GLY A 180 -0.38 -4.93 -8.73
N TYR A 181 -0.21 -4.63 -7.45
CA TYR A 181 0.78 -3.68 -6.95
C TYR A 181 1.73 -4.33 -5.96
N THR A 182 3.02 -4.04 -6.10
CA THR A 182 4.04 -4.38 -5.10
C THR A 182 4.35 -3.15 -4.25
N ILE A 183 4.48 -3.37 -2.93
CA ILE A 183 4.75 -2.32 -1.95
C ILE A 183 6.24 -2.33 -1.64
N TYR A 184 6.90 -1.18 -1.84
CA TYR A 184 8.33 -0.99 -1.60
C TYR A 184 8.57 0.04 -0.50
N ASN A 185 9.20 -0.39 0.58
CA ASN A 185 9.61 0.47 1.69
C ASN A 185 10.96 0.01 2.28
N ASN A 186 11.27 0.31 3.55
CA ASN A 186 12.54 -0.10 4.15
C ASN A 186 12.65 -1.62 4.39
N THR A 187 11.54 -2.37 4.32
CA THR A 187 11.57 -3.84 4.38
C THR A 187 11.94 -4.50 3.05
N SER A 188 12.07 -3.73 1.98
CA SER A 188 12.21 -4.25 0.60
C SER A 188 13.67 -4.42 0.13
N GLY A 189 14.66 -4.25 1.01
CA GLY A 189 16.06 -4.22 0.60
C GLY A 189 16.41 -2.93 -0.17
N ALA A 190 17.54 -2.93 -0.87
CA ALA A 190 17.98 -1.77 -1.66
C ALA A 190 17.07 -1.59 -2.89
N THR A 191 16.29 -0.52 -2.91
CA THR A 191 15.32 -0.23 -3.98
C THR A 191 15.69 1.08 -4.67
N TYR A 192 15.71 1.06 -6.00
CA TYR A 192 16.01 2.20 -6.84
C TYR A 192 14.83 2.51 -7.75
N ILE A 193 14.54 3.80 -7.97
CA ILE A 193 13.49 4.24 -8.88
C ILE A 193 14.14 4.50 -10.24
N ALA A 194 13.78 3.71 -11.25
CA ALA A 194 14.34 3.83 -12.58
C ALA A 194 13.97 5.17 -13.26
N PRO A 195 14.74 5.65 -14.25
CA PRO A 195 14.43 6.88 -14.97
C PRO A 195 13.01 6.86 -15.55
N GLY A 196 12.20 7.88 -15.23
CA GLY A 196 10.83 7.99 -15.68
C GLY A 196 9.85 6.96 -15.08
N GLN A 197 10.27 6.13 -14.13
CA GLN A 197 9.38 5.15 -13.50
C GLN A 197 8.30 5.84 -12.68
N GLY A 198 7.03 5.45 -12.94
CA GLY A 198 5.86 5.90 -12.21
C GLY A 198 5.44 4.93 -11.10
N PHE A 199 4.88 5.47 -10.03
CA PHE A 199 4.38 4.72 -8.89
C PHE A 199 3.37 5.56 -8.10
N PHE A 200 2.51 4.89 -7.35
CA PHE A 200 1.59 5.58 -6.45
C PHE A 200 2.22 5.85 -5.09
N ILE A 201 1.83 6.97 -4.51
CA ILE A 201 2.08 7.34 -3.12
C ILE A 201 0.80 7.87 -2.48
N ALA A 202 0.67 7.69 -1.17
CA ALA A 202 -0.46 8.20 -0.40
C ALA A 202 -0.12 9.57 0.19
N ALA A 203 -0.87 10.61 -0.16
CA ALA A 203 -0.69 11.93 0.43
C ALA A 203 -1.28 12.00 1.85
N ALA A 204 -0.54 12.61 2.78
CA ALA A 204 -0.95 12.77 4.18
C ALA A 204 -2.07 13.78 4.38
N SER A 205 -2.09 14.86 3.59
CA SER A 205 -2.91 16.06 3.83
C SER A 205 -3.96 16.27 2.76
N SER A 206 -5.15 16.72 3.18
CA SER A 206 -6.19 17.25 2.29
C SER A 206 -5.88 18.67 1.79
N THR A 207 -4.80 19.28 2.24
CA THR A 207 -4.20 20.47 1.64
C THR A 207 -3.05 20.02 0.77
N ALA A 208 -2.98 20.53 -0.46
CA ALA A 208 -1.90 20.21 -1.39
C ALA A 208 -0.52 20.48 -0.78
N ALA A 209 0.40 19.56 -0.95
CA ALA A 209 1.77 19.65 -0.47
C ALA A 209 2.74 19.22 -1.58
N ASP A 210 3.95 19.77 -1.56
CA ASP A 210 4.96 19.47 -2.56
C ASP A 210 5.78 18.23 -2.14
N LEU A 211 5.66 17.17 -2.92
CA LEU A 211 6.56 16.03 -2.90
C LEU A 211 7.86 16.40 -3.63
N SER A 212 9.00 16.08 -3.05
CA SER A 212 10.31 16.49 -3.54
C SER A 212 11.09 15.35 -4.21
N PHE A 213 11.66 15.64 -5.37
CA PHE A 213 12.72 14.86 -6.00
C PHE A 213 14.00 15.70 -5.97
N THR A 214 14.96 15.33 -5.14
CA THR A 214 16.17 16.12 -4.96
C THR A 214 17.35 15.58 -5.78
N GLU A 215 18.30 16.44 -6.10
CA GLU A 215 19.50 16.03 -6.82
C GLU A 215 20.35 15.04 -6.02
N ASP A 216 20.31 15.12 -4.68
CA ASP A 216 21.06 14.24 -3.79
C ASP A 216 20.51 12.80 -3.75
N MET A 217 19.29 12.56 -4.25
CA MET A 217 18.75 11.22 -4.44
C MET A 217 19.34 10.51 -5.66
N LYS A 218 19.90 11.26 -6.63
CA LYS A 218 20.35 10.69 -7.91
C LYS A 218 21.49 9.70 -7.73
N THR A 219 21.41 8.60 -8.46
CA THR A 219 22.44 7.57 -8.51
C THR A 219 22.53 6.98 -9.92
N THR A 220 23.68 6.43 -10.26
CA THR A 220 23.85 5.61 -11.47
C THR A 220 23.72 4.11 -11.16
N THR A 221 23.51 3.78 -9.89
CA THR A 221 23.26 2.40 -9.46
C THR A 221 21.79 2.09 -9.63
N GLY A 222 21.46 0.93 -10.20
CA GLY A 222 20.14 0.42 -10.43
C GLY A 222 20.18 -0.50 -11.65
N ASP A 223 19.35 -1.49 -11.68
CA ASP A 223 19.28 -2.46 -12.78
C ASP A 223 17.94 -2.37 -13.50
N ASP A 224 16.85 -2.76 -12.87
CA ASP A 224 15.51 -2.87 -13.40
C ASP A 224 14.61 -1.76 -12.84
N ASP A 225 13.41 -1.64 -13.37
CA ASP A 225 12.31 -0.97 -12.68
C ASP A 225 11.73 -1.89 -11.58
N PHE A 226 10.73 -1.44 -10.81
CA PHE A 226 10.18 -2.21 -9.67
C PHE A 226 9.58 -3.59 -10.03
N ILE A 227 9.52 -3.94 -11.30
CA ILE A 227 8.75 -5.07 -11.83
C ILE A 227 9.55 -6.37 -11.70
N ALA A 228 10.06 -6.79 -10.65
CA ALA A 228 10.69 -8.09 -10.42
C ALA A 228 12.16 -8.09 -9.98
N GLY A 229 12.55 -7.17 -9.13
CA GLY A 229 13.82 -7.32 -8.43
C GLY A 229 13.79 -8.57 -7.54
N ARG A 230 14.55 -9.59 -7.90
CA ARG A 230 14.86 -10.73 -7.04
C ARG A 230 15.67 -10.21 -5.85
N LEU A 231 14.99 -9.90 -4.76
CA LEU A 231 15.64 -9.52 -3.52
C LEU A 231 16.22 -10.78 -2.87
N SER A 232 17.54 -10.88 -2.81
CA SER A 232 18.18 -11.80 -1.88
C SER A 232 18.14 -11.13 -0.50
N ASN A 233 17.09 -11.37 0.25
CA ASN A 233 16.93 -10.84 1.58
C ASN A 233 17.52 -11.77 2.62
N THR A 234 18.36 -11.22 3.50
CA THR A 234 18.78 -11.85 4.77
C THR A 234 17.82 -11.52 5.91
N ASN A 235 16.70 -10.89 5.61
CA ASN A 235 15.71 -10.41 6.56
C ASN A 235 14.84 -11.57 7.08
N SER A 236 14.34 -11.46 8.30
CA SER A 236 13.33 -12.38 8.84
C SER A 236 11.96 -11.93 8.35
N GLU A 237 11.37 -12.67 7.41
CA GLU A 237 10.08 -12.31 6.80
C GLU A 237 9.35 -13.52 6.24
N PHE A 238 8.06 -13.38 5.98
CA PHE A 238 7.24 -14.29 5.19
C PHE A 238 6.01 -13.57 4.63
N TYR A 239 5.34 -14.21 3.68
CA TYR A 239 4.08 -13.77 3.11
C TYR A 239 2.96 -14.74 3.44
N LEU A 240 1.77 -14.23 3.75
CA LEU A 240 0.54 -15.00 3.61
C LEU A 240 -0.08 -14.64 2.28
N LYS A 241 -0.21 -15.63 1.39
CA LYS A 241 -0.82 -15.48 0.09
C LYS A 241 -2.17 -16.19 0.03
N LEU A 242 -3.15 -15.52 -0.53
CA LEU A 242 -4.47 -16.07 -0.76
C LEU A 242 -4.64 -16.39 -2.24
N TYR A 243 -5.11 -17.61 -2.50
CA TYR A 243 -5.37 -18.14 -3.84
C TYR A 243 -6.82 -18.59 -3.97
N GLU A 244 -7.36 -18.46 -5.18
CA GLU A 244 -8.56 -19.16 -5.64
C GLU A 244 -8.13 -20.19 -6.69
N ASP A 245 -8.35 -21.48 -6.41
CA ASP A 245 -7.69 -22.55 -7.14
C ASP A 245 -6.17 -22.33 -7.17
N GLU A 246 -5.59 -22.17 -8.37
CA GLU A 246 -4.17 -21.85 -8.56
C GLU A 246 -3.91 -20.36 -8.83
N ASN A 247 -4.95 -19.52 -8.83
CA ASN A 247 -4.82 -18.10 -9.15
C ASN A 247 -4.45 -17.31 -7.88
N PHE A 248 -3.36 -16.58 -7.93
CA PHE A 248 -2.99 -15.60 -6.90
C PHE A 248 -4.00 -14.46 -6.89
N ILE A 249 -4.50 -14.10 -5.71
CA ILE A 249 -5.48 -13.03 -5.54
C ILE A 249 -4.92 -11.85 -4.76
N ALA A 250 -4.26 -12.11 -3.61
CA ALA A 250 -3.70 -11.06 -2.77
C ALA A 250 -2.71 -11.65 -1.76
N ASP A 251 -1.89 -10.79 -1.17
CA ASP A 251 -1.00 -11.15 -0.07
C ASP A 251 -0.91 -10.08 1.02
N THR A 252 -0.28 -10.46 2.13
CA THR A 252 0.21 -9.58 3.18
C THR A 252 1.56 -10.09 3.66
N LYS A 253 2.51 -9.16 3.79
CA LYS A 253 3.89 -9.43 4.23
C LYS A 253 4.03 -9.22 5.73
N PHE A 254 4.74 -10.12 6.39
CA PHE A 254 5.22 -9.98 7.76
C PHE A 254 6.73 -9.83 7.75
N TYR A 255 7.24 -8.79 8.42
CA TYR A 255 8.65 -8.47 8.49
C TYR A 255 9.07 -8.29 9.96
N PHE A 256 10.25 -8.77 10.32
CA PHE A 256 10.72 -8.76 11.71
C PHE A 256 12.13 -8.18 11.82
N ASP A 257 12.30 -7.22 12.73
CA ASP A 257 13.60 -6.65 13.09
C ASP A 257 13.60 -6.31 14.58
N VAL A 258 14.81 -6.24 15.19
CA VAL A 258 14.98 -6.05 16.63
C VAL A 258 14.47 -4.71 17.16
N ASP A 259 14.47 -3.68 16.31
CA ASP A 259 14.15 -2.30 16.69
C ASP A 259 12.69 -1.91 16.41
N LEU A 260 11.86 -2.83 15.90
CA LEU A 260 10.47 -2.58 15.56
C LEU A 260 9.51 -2.89 16.70
N ILE A 261 8.29 -2.33 16.63
CA ILE A 261 7.25 -2.44 17.66
C ILE A 261 5.99 -3.12 17.10
N PRO A 262 5.04 -3.59 17.94
CA PRO A 262 3.77 -4.15 17.48
C PRO A 262 2.78 -3.11 16.91
N GLY A 263 3.08 -1.80 17.05
CA GLY A 263 2.33 -0.66 16.52
C GLY A 263 2.87 -0.20 15.17
N LEU A 264 2.56 1.04 14.79
CA LEU A 264 2.98 1.60 13.50
C LEU A 264 4.47 2.01 13.49
N ASP A 265 5.27 1.33 12.69
CA ASP A 265 6.64 1.69 12.34
C ASP A 265 6.70 2.36 10.96
N VAL A 266 6.72 3.69 10.96
CA VAL A 266 6.67 4.49 9.71
C VAL A 266 7.85 4.15 8.78
N GLY A 267 7.53 3.78 7.55
CA GLY A 267 8.51 3.37 6.55
C GLY A 267 8.88 1.88 6.59
N TYR A 268 8.37 1.12 7.56
CA TYR A 268 8.45 -0.34 7.63
C TYR A 268 7.07 -0.98 7.49
N ASP A 269 6.05 -0.43 8.15
CA ASP A 269 4.66 -0.76 7.91
C ASP A 269 4.11 -0.06 6.68
N ALA A 270 3.15 -0.71 6.00
CA ALA A 270 2.43 -0.08 4.91
C ALA A 270 1.02 -0.65 4.77
N GLY A 271 0.01 0.23 4.77
CA GLY A 271 -1.37 -0.12 4.46
C GLY A 271 -1.50 -0.69 3.05
N ALA A 272 -2.39 -1.64 2.84
CA ALA A 272 -2.72 -2.14 1.52
C ALA A 272 -3.28 -1.02 0.63
N LEU A 273 -2.92 -0.99 -0.65
CA LEU A 273 -3.42 0.00 -1.60
C LEU A 273 -4.94 -0.06 -1.68
N ASN A 274 -5.50 -1.26 -1.76
CA ASN A 274 -6.93 -1.51 -1.67
C ASN A 274 -7.28 -2.02 -0.26
N GLN A 275 -8.03 -1.23 0.50
CA GLN A 275 -8.43 -1.59 1.87
C GLN A 275 -9.49 -2.72 1.93
N SER A 276 -10.10 -3.07 0.79
CA SER A 276 -11.00 -4.22 0.63
C SER A 276 -10.30 -5.43 -0.01
N THR A 277 -8.98 -5.52 0.09
CA THR A 277 -8.20 -6.67 -0.42
C THR A 277 -8.67 -7.99 0.18
N ALA A 278 -8.47 -9.10 -0.55
CA ALA A 278 -8.93 -10.43 -0.12
C ALA A 278 -8.24 -10.93 1.16
N ILE A 279 -6.98 -10.54 1.39
CA ILE A 279 -6.24 -10.81 2.63
C ILE A 279 -5.37 -9.61 3.01
N ALA A 280 -5.32 -9.30 4.29
CA ALA A 280 -4.41 -8.34 4.90
C ALA A 280 -4.24 -8.68 6.39
N SER A 281 -3.29 -8.02 7.06
CA SER A 281 -3.18 -8.05 8.53
C SER A 281 -3.65 -6.73 9.14
N ARG A 282 -3.73 -6.68 10.47
CA ARG A 282 -3.91 -5.47 11.27
C ARG A 282 -2.73 -5.29 12.20
N LEU A 283 -2.43 -4.08 12.60
CA LEU A 283 -1.46 -3.83 13.66
C LEU A 283 -1.94 -4.46 14.97
N VAL A 284 -1.01 -5.02 15.74
CA VAL A 284 -1.31 -5.65 17.03
C VAL A 284 -1.61 -4.58 18.09
N GLU A 285 -0.86 -3.47 18.06
CA GLU A 285 -1.07 -2.32 18.93
C GLU A 285 -1.47 -1.08 18.15
N GLU A 286 -2.22 -0.20 18.77
CA GLU A 286 -2.67 1.09 18.20
C GLU A 286 -3.35 0.97 16.81
N ASP A 287 -3.97 -0.19 16.52
CA ASP A 287 -4.73 -0.41 15.29
C ASP A 287 -5.74 0.71 15.03
N GLN A 288 -5.70 1.28 13.83
CA GLN A 288 -6.58 2.36 13.38
C GLN A 288 -7.59 1.89 12.32
N GLY A 289 -7.78 0.59 12.18
CA GLY A 289 -8.69 0.01 11.21
C GLY A 289 -8.13 -0.08 9.79
N ILE A 290 -6.81 0.00 9.63
CA ILE A 290 -6.15 -0.05 8.34
C ILE A 290 -5.73 -1.49 8.04
N ALA A 291 -6.16 -2.00 6.89
CA ALA A 291 -5.67 -3.26 6.36
C ALA A 291 -4.22 -3.09 5.90
N MET A 292 -3.29 -3.83 6.50
CA MET A 292 -1.86 -3.73 6.24
C MET A 292 -1.43 -4.70 5.14
N GLY A 293 -0.77 -4.18 4.11
CA GLY A 293 -0.09 -4.98 3.09
C GLY A 293 1.30 -5.42 3.55
N ILE A 294 1.96 -4.60 4.39
CA ILE A 294 3.18 -4.95 5.13
C ILE A 294 2.94 -4.64 6.60
N ASN A 295 3.16 -5.64 7.46
CA ASN A 295 3.11 -5.53 8.91
C ASN A 295 4.51 -5.87 9.45
N ALA A 296 5.18 -4.86 9.96
CA ALA A 296 6.52 -4.97 10.49
C ALA A 296 6.49 -4.99 12.03
N MET A 297 7.30 -5.80 12.68
CA MET A 297 7.27 -5.91 14.14
C MET A 297 8.60 -6.39 14.71
N GLY A 298 8.77 -6.24 16.02
CA GLY A 298 9.96 -6.68 16.73
C GLY A 298 10.20 -8.19 16.66
N SER A 299 11.46 -8.61 16.60
CA SER A 299 11.83 -10.03 16.61
C SER A 299 11.40 -10.77 17.90
N ASN A 300 11.08 -10.06 18.99
CA ASN A 300 10.47 -10.61 20.20
C ASN A 300 9.05 -11.17 19.93
N SER A 301 8.41 -10.82 18.83
CA SER A 301 7.13 -11.41 18.40
C SER A 301 7.22 -12.93 18.17
N PHE A 302 8.41 -13.49 17.96
CA PHE A 302 8.62 -14.94 17.87
C PHE A 302 8.41 -15.67 19.23
N GLU A 303 8.37 -14.94 20.33
CA GLU A 303 8.11 -15.52 21.67
C GLU A 303 6.60 -15.73 21.94
N GLY A 304 5.74 -15.15 21.11
CA GLY A 304 4.29 -15.33 21.16
C GLY A 304 3.53 -14.06 20.78
N THR A 305 2.95 -14.03 19.58
CA THR A 305 2.14 -12.91 19.10
C THR A 305 0.92 -13.40 18.36
N THR A 306 -0.21 -12.71 18.58
CA THR A 306 -1.47 -12.92 17.85
C THR A 306 -1.75 -11.71 16.98
N ILE A 307 -1.84 -11.92 15.67
CA ILE A 307 -2.04 -10.87 14.67
C ILE A 307 -3.41 -11.05 14.04
N PRO A 308 -4.31 -10.05 14.12
CA PRO A 308 -5.60 -10.14 13.46
C PRO A 308 -5.43 -10.12 11.93
N LEU A 309 -6.17 -10.99 11.25
CA LEU A 309 -6.23 -11.02 9.79
C LEU A 309 -7.57 -10.47 9.30
N VAL A 310 -7.50 -9.68 8.23
CA VAL A 310 -8.64 -9.27 7.41
C VAL A 310 -8.76 -10.27 6.28
N VAL A 311 -9.93 -10.90 6.13
CA VAL A 311 -10.22 -11.80 5.02
C VAL A 311 -11.57 -11.39 4.42
N ASN A 312 -11.58 -11.05 3.12
CA ASN A 312 -12.77 -10.67 2.38
C ASN A 312 -12.98 -11.69 1.25
N LYS A 313 -14.05 -12.48 1.34
CA LYS A 313 -14.37 -13.53 0.36
C LYS A 313 -15.89 -13.75 0.27
N ASP A 314 -16.35 -13.93 -0.95
CA ASP A 314 -17.75 -14.30 -1.20
C ASP A 314 -18.06 -15.70 -0.69
N ASP A 315 -19.33 -15.95 -0.33
CA ASP A 315 -19.80 -17.27 0.03
C ASP A 315 -19.71 -18.25 -1.15
N GLY A 316 -19.46 -19.51 -0.82
CA GLY A 316 -19.34 -20.59 -1.81
C GLY A 316 -18.07 -20.60 -2.65
N VAL A 317 -17.19 -19.58 -2.54
CA VAL A 317 -15.91 -19.52 -3.27
C VAL A 317 -14.80 -20.13 -2.41
N THR A 318 -14.25 -21.27 -2.83
CA THR A 318 -13.12 -21.90 -2.13
C THR A 318 -11.85 -21.08 -2.28
N PHE A 319 -11.18 -20.83 -1.18
CA PHE A 319 -9.86 -20.17 -1.17
C PHE A 319 -8.86 -20.95 -0.33
N ARG A 320 -7.58 -20.70 -0.60
CA ARG A 320 -6.43 -21.28 0.10
C ARG A 320 -5.53 -20.15 0.60
N ILE A 321 -5.06 -20.26 1.86
CA ILE A 321 -4.02 -19.38 2.41
C ILE A 321 -2.75 -20.21 2.61
N SER A 322 -1.65 -19.74 2.03
CA SER A 322 -0.33 -20.36 2.06
C SER A 322 0.70 -19.43 2.70
N MET A 323 1.63 -19.97 3.47
CA MET A 323 2.81 -19.24 3.94
C MET A 323 3.96 -19.44 2.97
N GLU A 324 4.47 -18.36 2.38
CA GLU A 324 5.51 -18.44 1.36
C GLU A 324 6.72 -17.55 1.68
N ALA A 325 7.86 -17.85 1.04
CA ALA A 325 9.12 -17.10 1.15
C ALA A 325 9.58 -16.88 2.60
N ALA A 326 9.37 -17.88 3.48
CA ALA A 326 9.68 -17.76 4.90
C ALA A 326 11.18 -17.84 5.15
N THR A 327 11.72 -16.78 5.75
CA THR A 327 13.13 -16.66 6.21
C THR A 327 13.23 -16.48 7.74
N ILE A 328 12.12 -16.67 8.46
CA ILE A 328 12.07 -16.69 9.93
C ILE A 328 12.70 -17.97 10.50
N PRO A 329 13.17 -17.99 11.77
CA PRO A 329 13.78 -19.18 12.40
C PRO A 329 12.94 -20.45 12.21
N GLU A 330 13.56 -21.57 11.92
CA GLU A 330 12.88 -22.83 11.62
C GLU A 330 12.01 -23.34 12.79
N GLU A 331 12.42 -23.06 14.02
CA GLU A 331 11.71 -23.42 15.25
C GLU A 331 10.49 -22.54 15.55
N THR A 332 10.30 -21.42 14.83
CA THR A 332 9.15 -20.53 15.04
C THR A 332 7.87 -21.19 14.54
N GLU A 333 6.95 -21.46 15.43
CA GLU A 333 5.61 -21.98 15.08
C GLU A 333 4.78 -20.88 14.44
N VAL A 334 4.01 -21.21 13.40
CA VAL A 334 3.09 -20.28 12.71
C VAL A 334 1.77 -20.99 12.43
N TYR A 335 0.74 -20.62 13.18
CA TYR A 335 -0.60 -21.18 13.04
C TYR A 335 -1.59 -20.13 12.53
N LEU A 336 -2.46 -20.55 11.62
CA LEU A 336 -3.69 -19.83 11.32
C LEU A 336 -4.79 -20.38 12.20
N GLU A 337 -5.39 -19.52 13.00
CA GLU A 337 -6.55 -19.83 13.83
C GLU A 337 -7.84 -19.41 13.11
N ASP A 338 -8.80 -20.33 13.00
CA ASP A 338 -10.19 -20.05 12.67
C ASP A 338 -11.02 -20.12 13.95
N THR A 339 -11.39 -18.97 14.49
CA THR A 339 -12.13 -18.87 15.76
C THR A 339 -13.57 -19.39 15.66
N GLN A 340 -14.15 -19.39 14.45
CA GLN A 340 -15.50 -19.90 14.24
C GLN A 340 -15.55 -21.44 14.32
N GLU A 341 -14.55 -22.11 13.74
CA GLU A 341 -14.45 -23.56 13.74
C GLU A 341 -13.61 -24.07 14.94
N ALA A 342 -13.00 -23.18 15.72
CA ALA A 342 -12.08 -23.46 16.82
C ALA A 342 -10.94 -24.41 16.38
N THR A 343 -10.33 -24.12 15.23
CA THR A 343 -9.26 -24.92 14.63
C THR A 343 -7.98 -24.11 14.45
N PHE A 344 -6.84 -24.83 14.48
CA PHE A 344 -5.50 -24.28 14.21
C PHE A 344 -4.88 -25.06 13.06
N THR A 345 -4.42 -24.35 12.04
CA THR A 345 -3.68 -24.92 10.91
C THR A 345 -2.22 -24.51 11.02
N ASP A 346 -1.32 -25.47 11.11
CA ASP A 346 0.13 -25.24 11.04
C ASP A 346 0.51 -24.88 9.60
N LEU A 347 0.79 -23.59 9.36
CA LEU A 347 1.13 -23.09 8.03
C LEU A 347 2.53 -23.47 7.54
N ARG A 348 3.39 -24.01 8.43
CA ARG A 348 4.64 -24.61 8.00
C ARG A 348 4.47 -26.02 7.45
N ALA A 349 3.46 -26.73 7.94
CA ALA A 349 3.16 -28.10 7.51
C ALA A 349 2.25 -28.18 6.28
N GLY A 350 1.42 -27.13 6.05
CA GLY A 350 0.51 -27.12 4.91
C GLY A 350 -0.40 -25.90 4.88
N ASP A 351 -1.18 -25.79 3.83
CA ASP A 351 -2.05 -24.66 3.56
C ASP A 351 -3.38 -24.77 4.31
N PHE A 352 -3.94 -23.63 4.66
CA PHE A 352 -5.33 -23.53 5.10
C PHE A 352 -6.27 -23.45 3.88
N THR A 353 -7.35 -24.21 3.86
CA THR A 353 -8.35 -24.18 2.79
C THR A 353 -9.77 -24.11 3.38
N LEU A 354 -10.58 -23.21 2.82
CA LEU A 354 -11.97 -23.01 3.26
C LEU A 354 -12.88 -22.67 2.08
N THR A 355 -14.12 -23.23 2.13
CA THR A 355 -15.26 -22.75 1.34
C THR A 355 -16.25 -22.11 2.30
N PRO A 356 -16.33 -20.78 2.37
CA PRO A 356 -17.20 -20.10 3.34
C PRO A 356 -18.68 -20.34 3.04
N GLN A 357 -19.48 -20.55 4.09
CA GLN A 357 -20.94 -20.73 3.98
C GLN A 357 -21.71 -19.40 4.00
N SER A 358 -21.03 -18.31 4.31
CA SER A 358 -21.51 -16.92 4.26
C SER A 358 -20.33 -16.02 3.86
N GLU A 359 -20.63 -14.85 3.31
CA GLU A 359 -19.62 -13.84 2.98
C GLU A 359 -18.71 -13.56 4.17
N LEU A 360 -17.40 -13.56 3.91
CA LEU A 360 -16.37 -13.13 4.85
C LEU A 360 -16.05 -11.66 4.60
N SER A 361 -16.10 -10.87 5.65
CA SER A 361 -15.82 -9.43 5.55
C SER A 361 -15.09 -8.92 6.80
N GLY A 362 -13.87 -8.41 6.58
CA GLY A 362 -13.07 -7.80 7.63
C GLY A 362 -12.37 -8.79 8.56
N MET A 363 -12.12 -8.35 9.79
CA MET A 363 -11.44 -9.13 10.82
C MET A 363 -12.43 -9.79 11.81
N GLY A 364 -11.92 -10.69 12.67
CA GLY A 364 -12.66 -11.26 13.80
C GLY A 364 -12.87 -12.76 13.71
N ARG A 365 -12.57 -13.37 12.57
CA ARG A 365 -12.60 -14.84 12.43
C ARG A 365 -11.20 -15.44 12.39
N PHE A 366 -10.27 -14.84 11.63
CA PHE A 366 -8.95 -15.42 11.41
C PHE A 366 -7.87 -14.62 12.13
N TYR A 367 -6.95 -15.36 12.76
CA TYR A 367 -5.80 -14.81 13.46
C TYR A 367 -4.55 -15.61 13.11
N LEU A 368 -3.43 -14.90 12.97
CA LEU A 368 -2.13 -15.52 12.81
C LEU A 368 -1.46 -15.59 14.19
N ARG A 369 -1.09 -16.81 14.58
CA ARG A 369 -0.34 -17.09 15.81
C ARG A 369 1.11 -17.36 15.47
N ILE A 370 2.03 -16.61 16.06
CA ILE A 370 3.47 -16.77 15.86
C ILE A 370 4.11 -17.10 17.20
N GLY A 371 5.02 -18.11 17.21
CA GLY A 371 5.77 -18.53 18.39
C GLY A 371 4.95 -19.38 19.36
N ASN A 372 5.51 -19.61 20.57
CA ASN A 372 4.89 -20.42 21.61
C ASN A 372 3.64 -19.72 22.20
N THR A 373 2.59 -19.64 21.44
CA THR A 373 1.28 -19.26 21.95
C THR A 373 0.72 -20.46 22.70
N ASN A 374 0.50 -20.31 24.02
CA ASN A 374 -0.27 -21.32 24.75
C ASN A 374 -1.62 -21.46 24.04
N LEU A 375 -1.83 -22.60 23.38
CA LEU A 375 -3.09 -22.97 22.71
C LEU A 375 -4.22 -23.23 23.74
N GLY A 376 -4.17 -22.60 24.90
CA GLY A 376 -5.10 -22.73 26.02
C GLY A 376 -6.03 -21.54 26.16
N SER A 377 -7.28 -21.80 26.32
CA SER A 377 -8.47 -21.02 26.06
C SER A 377 -8.83 -19.85 26.99
N GLU A 378 -7.98 -19.31 27.88
CA GLU A 378 -8.47 -18.36 28.90
C GLU A 378 -7.92 -16.91 28.84
N GLU A 379 -6.87 -16.58 28.07
CA GLU A 379 -6.35 -15.19 28.01
C GLU A 379 -6.56 -14.47 26.68
N VAL A 380 -7.23 -15.06 25.73
CA VAL A 380 -7.20 -14.69 24.32
C VAL A 380 -8.29 -13.70 23.90
N GLU A 381 -9.32 -13.45 24.70
CA GLU A 381 -10.51 -12.69 24.29
C GLU A 381 -10.24 -11.19 24.01
N GLU A 382 -9.26 -10.57 24.68
CA GLU A 382 -8.96 -9.14 24.47
C GLU A 382 -8.27 -8.85 23.13
N SER A 383 -7.47 -9.78 22.63
CA SER A 383 -6.71 -9.60 21.37
C SER A 383 -7.56 -9.73 20.11
N TYR A 384 -8.79 -10.24 20.23
CA TYR A 384 -9.70 -10.43 19.09
C TYR A 384 -10.53 -9.20 18.75
N ILE A 385 -10.55 -8.18 19.59
CA ILE A 385 -11.42 -7.02 19.43
C ILE A 385 -10.59 -5.78 19.13
N SER A 386 -10.85 -5.16 17.99
CA SER A 386 -10.29 -3.87 17.64
C SER A 386 -11.29 -2.74 17.91
N ILE A 387 -10.81 -1.66 18.54
CA ILE A 387 -11.57 -0.44 18.81
C ILE A 387 -10.77 0.73 18.28
N TYR A 388 -11.31 1.41 17.26
CA TYR A 388 -10.62 2.54 16.66
C TYR A 388 -11.59 3.61 16.17
N LYS A 389 -11.05 4.80 15.89
CA LYS A 389 -11.75 5.89 15.23
C LYS A 389 -10.90 6.43 14.08
N SER A 390 -11.38 6.27 12.87
CA SER A 390 -10.80 6.90 11.69
C SER A 390 -10.95 8.43 11.77
N LYS A 391 -9.92 9.17 11.33
CA LYS A 391 -9.95 10.66 11.34
C LYS A 391 -11.09 11.26 10.52
N ALA A 392 -11.50 10.59 9.44
CA ALA A 392 -12.53 11.07 8.52
C ALA A 392 -13.97 10.76 8.97
N GLU A 393 -14.15 9.87 9.95
CA GLU A 393 -15.46 9.34 10.29
C GLU A 393 -15.99 9.91 11.61
N LYS A 394 -17.32 10.02 11.72
CA LYS A 394 -18.01 10.51 12.92
C LYS A 394 -18.52 9.37 13.81
N TYR A 395 -17.80 8.26 13.86
CA TYR A 395 -18.13 7.12 14.70
C TYR A 395 -16.88 6.39 15.18
N ILE A 396 -17.01 5.71 16.31
CA ILE A 396 -16.05 4.74 16.80
C ILE A 396 -16.44 3.39 16.21
N THR A 397 -15.50 2.68 15.61
CA THR A 397 -15.69 1.33 15.08
C THR A 397 -15.20 0.31 16.09
N ILE A 398 -15.99 -0.76 16.26
CA ILE A 398 -15.62 -1.93 17.05
C ILE A 398 -15.73 -3.13 16.12
N GLU A 399 -14.65 -3.89 15.98
CA GLU A 399 -14.57 -5.12 15.18
C GLU A 399 -14.22 -6.31 16.07
N GLY A 400 -14.54 -7.53 15.60
CA GLY A 400 -14.25 -8.76 16.34
C GLY A 400 -15.37 -9.22 17.28
N LEU A 401 -16.62 -8.75 17.12
CA LEU A 401 -17.76 -9.13 17.95
C LEU A 401 -18.51 -10.40 17.46
N ALA A 402 -18.01 -11.07 16.41
CA ALA A 402 -18.71 -12.19 15.78
C ALA A 402 -18.96 -13.39 16.72
N ASN A 403 -18.08 -13.64 17.70
CA ASN A 403 -18.16 -14.74 18.65
C ASN A 403 -18.45 -14.27 20.08
N VAL A 404 -19.06 -13.09 20.24
CA VAL A 404 -19.34 -12.48 21.54
C VAL A 404 -20.80 -12.66 21.88
N ASN A 405 -21.09 -13.13 23.12
CA ASN A 405 -22.45 -13.33 23.57
C ASN A 405 -23.10 -12.06 24.11
N LYS A 406 -22.28 -11.18 24.72
CA LYS A 406 -22.75 -9.92 25.29
C LYS A 406 -21.66 -8.88 25.27
N ALA A 407 -21.97 -7.68 24.77
CA ALA A 407 -21.07 -6.55 24.76
C ALA A 407 -21.78 -5.25 25.13
N ASN A 408 -21.09 -4.38 25.89
CA ASN A 408 -21.56 -3.04 26.26
C ASN A 408 -20.38 -2.05 26.12
N ILE A 409 -20.58 -0.94 25.41
CA ILE A 409 -19.60 0.14 25.29
C ILE A 409 -19.96 1.30 26.21
N LYS A 410 -18.95 1.88 26.84
CA LYS A 410 -19.02 3.15 27.56
C LYS A 410 -17.92 4.09 27.11
N LEU A 411 -18.25 5.36 26.94
CA LEU A 411 -17.31 6.41 26.58
C LEU A 411 -17.18 7.41 27.73
N TYR A 412 -15.94 7.72 28.11
CA TYR A 412 -15.61 8.63 29.20
C TYR A 412 -14.72 9.77 28.70
N ASN A 413 -14.91 10.97 29.27
CA ASN A 413 -13.92 12.03 29.13
C ASN A 413 -12.74 11.83 30.11
N LEU A 414 -11.71 12.67 30.02
CA LEU A 414 -10.53 12.58 30.90
C LEU A 414 -10.83 12.86 32.41
N LEU A 415 -12.01 13.45 32.69
CA LEU A 415 -12.48 13.65 34.06
C LEU A 415 -13.30 12.46 34.57
N SER A 416 -13.30 11.33 33.85
CA SER A 416 -14.06 10.11 34.14
C SER A 416 -15.59 10.29 34.17
N GLN A 417 -16.12 11.31 33.49
CA GLN A 417 -17.56 11.47 33.31
C GLN A 417 -18.00 10.58 32.13
N GLU A 418 -19.03 9.77 32.34
CA GLU A 418 -19.65 8.93 31.31
C GLU A 418 -20.47 9.80 30.37
N LEU A 419 -20.16 9.75 29.07
CA LEU A 419 -20.80 10.51 28.01
C LEU A 419 -21.76 9.65 27.18
N LEU A 420 -21.48 8.34 27.11
CA LEU A 420 -22.26 7.38 26.34
C LEU A 420 -22.18 6.02 27.01
N SER A 421 -23.31 5.33 27.07
CA SER A 421 -23.39 3.91 27.42
C SER A 421 -24.39 3.22 26.51
N ARG A 422 -24.01 2.10 25.88
CA ARG A 422 -24.85 1.38 24.92
C ARG A 422 -24.52 -0.10 24.90
N ASP A 423 -25.59 -0.93 24.91
CA ASP A 423 -25.45 -2.35 24.58
C ASP A 423 -25.20 -2.52 23.07
N LEU A 424 -24.32 -3.44 22.73
CA LEU A 424 -23.91 -3.71 21.36
C LEU A 424 -24.63 -4.96 20.85
N GLU A 425 -24.86 -4.96 19.54
CA GLU A 425 -25.25 -6.18 18.84
C GLU A 425 -24.06 -7.14 18.83
N THR A 426 -24.33 -8.40 18.98
CA THR A 426 -23.35 -9.48 18.99
C THR A 426 -23.56 -10.40 17.79
N ASN A 427 -22.60 -11.24 17.49
CA ASN A 427 -22.57 -12.09 16.28
C ASN A 427 -22.53 -11.30 14.96
N ILE A 428 -21.93 -10.11 15.00
CA ILE A 428 -21.60 -9.30 13.82
C ILE A 428 -20.12 -8.96 13.82
N SER A 429 -19.50 -8.85 12.64
CA SER A 429 -18.07 -8.60 12.51
C SER A 429 -17.68 -7.18 12.93
N SER A 430 -18.54 -6.19 12.69
CA SER A 430 -18.23 -4.78 12.94
C SER A 430 -19.47 -3.99 13.39
N GLN A 431 -19.27 -3.05 14.31
CA GLN A 431 -20.30 -2.10 14.74
C GLN A 431 -19.76 -0.67 14.83
N LYS A 432 -20.58 0.29 14.36
CA LYS A 432 -20.26 1.72 14.34
C LYS A 432 -21.06 2.46 15.41
N ILE A 433 -20.36 3.20 16.27
CA ILE A 433 -20.94 3.98 17.36
C ILE A 433 -20.82 5.46 17.01
N PRO A 434 -21.94 6.15 16.71
CA PRO A 434 -21.91 7.56 16.35
C PRO A 434 -21.31 8.44 17.47
N THR A 435 -20.51 9.42 17.08
CA THR A 435 -19.89 10.40 17.99
C THR A 435 -20.49 11.80 17.84
N ASP A 436 -21.65 11.91 17.21
CA ASP A 436 -22.34 13.19 17.02
C ASP A 436 -22.64 13.86 18.38
N GLY A 437 -22.34 15.14 18.47
CA GLY A 437 -22.52 15.91 19.71
C GLY A 437 -21.40 15.75 20.74
N ILE A 438 -20.40 14.93 20.48
CA ILE A 438 -19.20 14.82 21.33
C ILE A 438 -18.15 15.80 20.80
N THR A 439 -17.60 16.61 21.67
CA THR A 439 -16.61 17.64 21.29
C THR A 439 -15.28 17.00 20.92
N THR A 440 -14.50 17.68 20.08
CA THR A 440 -13.12 17.30 19.77
C THR A 440 -12.30 17.14 21.04
N GLY A 441 -11.63 16.01 21.21
CA GLY A 441 -10.85 15.72 22.41
C GLY A 441 -10.38 14.28 22.51
N VAL A 442 -9.71 13.99 23.63
CA VAL A 442 -9.26 12.63 24.00
C VAL A 442 -10.28 12.00 24.93
N TYR A 443 -10.66 10.77 24.63
CA TYR A 443 -11.66 10.01 25.37
C TYR A 443 -11.17 8.60 25.69
N VAL A 444 -11.78 7.96 26.67
CA VAL A 444 -11.53 6.58 27.04
C VAL A 444 -12.78 5.75 26.74
N VAL A 445 -12.62 4.79 25.83
CA VAL A 445 -13.62 3.74 25.60
C VAL A 445 -13.39 2.61 26.59
N LYS A 446 -14.44 2.16 27.26
CA LYS A 446 -14.47 0.89 27.97
C LYS A 446 -15.51 -0.01 27.33
N LEU A 447 -15.03 -1.13 26.82
CA LEU A 447 -15.86 -2.17 26.22
C LEU A 447 -15.90 -3.37 27.18
N LEU A 448 -17.07 -3.68 27.67
CA LEU A 448 -17.32 -4.89 28.47
C LEU A 448 -17.77 -6.00 27.55
N VAL A 449 -17.03 -7.10 27.49
CA VAL A 449 -17.29 -8.26 26.62
C VAL A 449 -17.24 -9.52 27.47
N ASN A 450 -18.32 -10.30 27.50
CA ASN A 450 -18.41 -11.56 28.25
C ASN A 450 -17.93 -11.49 29.71
N GLY A 451 -17.96 -10.29 30.32
CA GLY A 451 -17.49 -10.04 31.69
C GLY A 451 -16.10 -9.41 31.79
N ASN A 452 -15.30 -9.40 30.73
CA ASN A 452 -13.99 -8.76 30.65
C ASN A 452 -14.11 -7.33 30.17
N THR A 453 -13.20 -6.44 30.58
CA THR A 453 -13.22 -5.02 30.20
C THR A 453 -11.99 -4.67 29.39
N ILE A 454 -12.21 -4.29 28.12
CA ILE A 454 -11.18 -3.73 27.24
C ILE A 454 -11.23 -2.21 27.36
N THR A 455 -10.07 -1.57 27.55
CA THR A 455 -9.97 -0.11 27.66
C THR A 455 -9.09 0.44 26.55
N LYS A 456 -9.63 1.38 25.77
CA LYS A 456 -8.91 2.01 24.64
C LYS A 456 -9.04 3.52 24.70
N LYS A 457 -7.93 4.23 24.46
CA LYS A 457 -7.93 5.67 24.23
C LYS A 457 -8.32 5.97 22.78
N VAL A 458 -9.27 6.87 22.56
CA VAL A 458 -9.68 7.34 21.22
C VAL A 458 -9.60 8.85 21.15
N ILE A 459 -9.32 9.38 19.95
CA ILE A 459 -9.31 10.82 19.69
C ILE A 459 -10.51 11.13 18.81
N ILE A 460 -11.42 11.97 19.28
CA ILE A 460 -12.57 12.47 18.51
C ILE A 460 -12.19 13.84 17.96
N ASN A 461 -12.26 14.00 16.64
CA ASN A 461 -11.91 15.22 15.91
C ASN A 461 -13.16 15.92 15.38
#